data_7a043b391273e46542c6cff7090f9733
#
_entry.id   7a043b391273e46542c6cff7090f9733
#
_cell.length_a   1.000
_cell.length_b   1.000
_cell.length_c   1.000
_cell.angle_alpha   90.00
_cell.angle_beta   90.00
_cell.angle_gamma   90.00
#
_symmetry.space_group_name_H-M   'P 1'
#
loop_
_entity.id
_entity.type
_entity.pdbx_description
1 polymer ?
#
loop_
_entity_poly.entity_id
_entity_poly.type
_entity_poly.pdbx_seq_one_letter_code
_entity_poly.pdbx_strand_id
1 'polypeptide(L)'
;MTNITFTIPSVLNAGSGEKKIDVEANTLQDAFDKIVNTMGDDFKRRVLNDDGTPRSLINIYINGKNAKFSSGLETQLNDGDEVYILPAV
;
A
#
# COMPACT_ATOMS: atom_id res chain seq x y z
N MET A 1 14.74 -12.03 -5.44
CA MET A 1 13.99 -10.80 -5.68
C MET A 1 12.69 -10.88 -4.92
N THR A 2 12.29 -9.79 -4.29
CA THR A 2 11.12 -9.79 -3.43
C THR A 2 9.92 -9.25 -4.21
N ASN A 3 9.08 -10.16 -4.68
CA ASN A 3 7.88 -9.81 -5.42
C ASN A 3 6.69 -9.81 -4.47
N ILE A 4 5.94 -8.73 -4.46
CA ILE A 4 4.74 -8.62 -3.63
C ILE A 4 3.54 -8.24 -4.50
N THR A 5 2.34 -8.57 -4.00
CA THR A 5 1.09 -8.18 -4.64
C THR A 5 0.43 -7.10 -3.80
N PHE A 6 0.18 -5.94 -4.41
CA PHE A 6 -0.45 -4.80 -3.76
C PHE A 6 -1.90 -4.73 -4.22
N THR A 7 -2.85 -4.83 -3.30
CA THR A 7 -4.27 -4.79 -3.62
C THR A 7 -4.87 -3.45 -3.22
N ILE A 8 -5.48 -2.77 -4.19
CA ILE A 8 -6.07 -1.45 -4.02
C ILE A 8 -7.58 -1.57 -4.21
N PRO A 9 -8.39 -1.23 -3.18
CA PRO A 9 -9.84 -1.32 -3.32
C PRO A 9 -10.40 -0.27 -4.27
N SER A 10 -11.59 -0.52 -4.78
CA SER A 10 -12.22 0.36 -5.78
C SER A 10 -12.39 1.79 -5.27
N VAL A 11 -12.67 1.99 -3.98
CA VAL A 11 -12.85 3.33 -3.43
C VAL A 11 -11.58 4.18 -3.51
N LEU A 12 -10.41 3.55 -3.54
CA LEU A 12 -9.13 4.25 -3.69
C LEU A 12 -8.65 4.27 -5.13
N ASN A 13 -9.35 3.60 -6.03
CA ASN A 13 -9.01 3.52 -7.45
C ASN A 13 -10.07 4.24 -8.30
N ALA A 14 -10.58 5.36 -7.81
CA ALA A 14 -11.56 6.21 -8.48
C ALA A 14 -12.80 5.45 -8.97
N GLY A 15 -13.20 4.41 -8.26
CA GLY A 15 -14.38 3.61 -8.61
C GLY A 15 -14.17 2.64 -9.76
N SER A 16 -12.94 2.49 -10.24
CA SER A 16 -12.64 1.62 -11.40
C SER A 16 -12.56 0.14 -11.05
N GLY A 17 -12.87 -0.23 -9.83
CA GLY A 17 -12.80 -1.61 -9.37
C GLY A 17 -11.52 -1.90 -8.61
N GLU A 18 -11.48 -3.07 -7.95
CA GLU A 18 -10.29 -3.50 -7.22
C GLU A 18 -9.15 -3.75 -8.20
N LYS A 19 -7.95 -3.31 -7.82
CA LYS A 19 -6.78 -3.47 -8.66
C LYS A 19 -5.68 -4.18 -7.88
N LYS A 20 -5.07 -5.17 -8.52
CA LYS A 20 -3.91 -5.87 -7.98
C LYS A 20 -2.69 -5.53 -8.83
N ILE A 21 -1.62 -5.11 -8.17
CA ILE A 21 -0.39 -4.72 -8.84
C ILE A 21 0.76 -5.50 -8.22
N ASP A 22 1.51 -6.19 -9.05
CA ASP A 22 2.72 -6.88 -8.60
C ASP A 22 3.89 -5.91 -8.68
N VAL A 23 4.61 -5.77 -7.59
CA VAL A 23 5.79 -4.91 -7.54
C VAL A 23 6.94 -5.65 -6.86
N GLU A 24 8.14 -5.26 -7.21
CA GLU A 24 9.35 -5.73 -6.55
C GLU A 24 9.75 -4.70 -5.50
N ALA A 25 9.74 -5.08 -4.22
CA ALA A 25 10.03 -4.17 -3.13
C ALA A 25 10.53 -4.94 -1.92
N ASN A 26 11.45 -4.34 -1.17
CA ASN A 26 12.01 -4.95 0.04
C ASN A 26 11.33 -4.47 1.31
N THR A 27 10.80 -3.25 1.30
CA THR A 27 10.08 -2.67 2.43
C THR A 27 8.73 -2.14 1.99
N LEU A 28 7.85 -1.89 2.95
CA LEU A 28 6.55 -1.30 2.66
C LEU A 28 6.71 0.11 2.05
N GLN A 29 7.69 0.88 2.55
CA GLN A 29 7.98 2.21 1.98
C GLN A 29 8.34 2.11 0.50
N ASP A 30 9.20 1.17 0.15
CA ASP A 30 9.63 0.96 -1.23
C ASP A 30 8.45 0.56 -2.11
N ALA A 31 7.57 -0.32 -1.58
CA ALA A 31 6.37 -0.73 -2.29
C ALA A 31 5.44 0.46 -2.56
N PHE A 32 5.23 1.32 -1.55
CA PHE A 32 4.40 2.51 -1.71
C PHE A 32 4.98 3.46 -2.74
N ASP A 33 6.28 3.68 -2.73
CA ASP A 33 6.93 4.57 -3.70
C ASP A 33 6.66 4.10 -5.13
N LYS A 34 6.75 2.81 -5.36
CA LYS A 34 6.51 2.23 -6.68
C LYS A 34 5.02 2.29 -7.08
N ILE A 35 4.14 2.03 -6.13
CA ILE A 35 2.70 2.11 -6.37
C ILE A 35 2.27 3.55 -6.68
N VAL A 36 2.79 4.52 -5.95
CA VAL A 36 2.50 5.93 -6.19
C VAL A 36 2.95 6.35 -7.59
N ASN A 37 4.13 5.89 -8.02
CA ASN A 37 4.60 6.18 -9.38
C ASN A 37 3.69 5.59 -10.45
N THR A 38 3.11 4.43 -10.17
CA THR A 38 2.21 3.76 -11.11
C THR A 38 0.82 4.38 -11.13
N MET A 39 0.29 4.71 -9.95
CA MET A 39 -1.10 5.19 -9.80
C MET A 39 -1.25 6.70 -9.98
N GLY A 40 -0.21 7.47 -9.68
CA GLY A 40 -0.22 8.92 -9.85
C GLY A 40 -0.60 9.69 -8.59
N ASP A 41 -0.70 11.03 -8.76
CA ASP A 41 -0.86 11.96 -7.64
C ASP A 41 -2.23 11.85 -6.95
N ASP A 42 -3.28 11.52 -7.67
CA ASP A 42 -4.60 11.39 -7.06
C ASP A 42 -4.63 10.28 -6.03
N PHE A 43 -4.02 9.14 -6.36
CA PHE A 43 -3.90 8.03 -5.43
C PHE A 43 -3.05 8.44 -4.22
N LYS A 44 -1.93 9.10 -4.48
CA LYS A 44 -1.03 9.57 -3.43
C LYS A 44 -1.77 10.44 -2.42
N ARG A 45 -2.56 11.41 -2.89
CA ARG A 45 -3.29 12.32 -2.02
C ARG A 45 -4.36 11.63 -1.20
N ARG A 46 -4.94 10.55 -1.72
CA ARG A 46 -5.98 9.80 -1.01
C ARG A 46 -5.42 8.90 0.09
N VAL A 47 -4.19 8.45 -0.07
CA VAL A 47 -3.59 7.42 0.78
C VAL A 47 -2.53 7.99 1.72
N LEU A 48 -1.77 8.96 1.26
CA LEU A 48 -0.63 9.50 2.01
C LEU A 48 -0.82 10.96 2.39
N ASN A 49 -0.23 11.32 3.53
CA ASN A 49 -0.09 12.72 3.94
C ASN A 49 1.04 13.38 3.14
N ASP A 50 1.17 14.70 3.26
CA ASP A 50 2.21 15.46 2.57
C ASP A 50 3.62 15.01 2.95
N ASP A 51 3.80 14.48 4.15
CA ASP A 51 5.09 13.98 4.64
C ASP A 51 5.40 12.54 4.21
N GLY A 52 4.53 11.94 3.41
CA GLY A 52 4.72 10.58 2.92
C GLY A 52 4.21 9.48 3.83
N THR A 53 3.65 9.81 4.98
CA THR A 53 3.08 8.80 5.89
C THR A 53 1.63 8.48 5.49
N PRO A 54 1.14 7.26 5.79
CA PRO A 54 -0.25 6.93 5.52
C PRO A 54 -1.21 7.82 6.30
N ARG A 55 -2.32 8.19 5.67
CA ARG A 55 -3.36 8.95 6.36
C ARG A 55 -3.94 8.14 7.51
N SER A 56 -4.42 8.84 8.55
CA SER A 56 -4.94 8.18 9.76
C SER A 56 -6.10 7.23 9.48
N LEU A 57 -6.87 7.48 8.43
CA LEU A 57 -8.01 6.64 8.06
C LEU A 57 -7.64 5.52 7.08
N ILE A 58 -6.36 5.37 6.77
CA ILE A 58 -5.89 4.31 5.88
C ILE A 58 -5.26 3.21 6.72
N ASN A 59 -5.76 1.99 6.57
CA ASN A 59 -5.18 0.81 7.20
C ASN A 59 -4.45 -0.01 6.16
N ILE A 60 -3.28 -0.48 6.52
CA ILE A 60 -2.42 -1.29 5.64
C ILE A 60 -2.26 -2.65 6.30
N TYR A 61 -2.57 -3.70 5.55
CA TYR A 61 -2.45 -5.08 6.02
C TYR A 61 -1.42 -5.81 5.18
N ILE A 62 -0.54 -6.52 5.86
CA ILE A 62 0.45 -7.39 5.22
C ILE A 62 0.11 -8.82 5.62
N ASN A 63 -0.33 -9.62 4.64
CA ASN A 63 -0.81 -10.99 4.89
C ASN A 63 -1.89 -11.06 5.99
N GLY A 64 -2.77 -10.05 6.02
CA GLY A 64 -3.85 -9.98 6.99
C GLY A 64 -3.50 -9.33 8.32
N LYS A 65 -2.24 -8.90 8.51
CA LYS A 65 -1.78 -8.25 9.72
C LYS A 65 -1.63 -6.75 9.51
N ASN A 66 -2.22 -5.96 10.41
CA ASN A 66 -2.09 -4.49 10.30
C ASN A 66 -0.65 -4.07 10.52
N ALA A 67 -0.10 -3.31 9.59
CA ALA A 67 1.29 -2.87 9.63
C ALA A 67 1.62 -1.99 10.83
N LYS A 68 0.62 -1.37 11.48
CA LYS A 68 0.83 -0.60 12.70
C LYS A 68 1.40 -1.43 13.84
N PHE A 69 1.13 -2.74 13.83
CA PHE A 69 1.63 -3.65 14.85
C PHE A 69 2.98 -4.26 14.48
N SER A 70 3.54 -3.82 13.38
CA SER A 70 4.89 -4.18 12.96
C SER A 70 5.72 -2.88 12.94
N SER A 71 6.57 -2.70 11.94
CA SER A 71 7.44 -1.51 11.83
C SER A 71 6.88 -0.43 10.91
N GLY A 72 5.57 -0.44 10.64
CA GLY A 72 4.96 0.54 9.74
C GLY A 72 5.59 0.50 8.34
N LEU A 73 5.95 1.65 7.80
CA LEU A 73 6.57 1.72 6.47
C LEU A 73 7.96 1.09 6.39
N GLU A 74 8.60 0.88 7.53
CA GLU A 74 9.91 0.21 7.58
C GLU A 74 9.80 -1.31 7.62
N THR A 75 8.58 -1.85 7.65
CA THR A 75 8.35 -3.29 7.66
C THR A 75 9.02 -3.94 6.46
N GLN A 76 9.83 -4.95 6.71
CA GLN A 76 10.47 -5.72 5.65
C GLN A 76 9.48 -6.71 5.05
N LEU A 77 9.47 -6.79 3.72
CA LEU A 77 8.59 -7.67 2.99
C LEU A 77 9.34 -8.89 2.50
N ASN A 78 8.62 -10.00 2.41
CA ASN A 78 9.15 -11.26 1.89
C ASN A 78 8.50 -11.57 0.54
N ASP A 79 9.20 -12.35 -0.27
CA ASP A 79 8.66 -12.76 -1.56
C ASP A 79 7.32 -13.47 -1.39
N GLY A 80 6.34 -13.06 -2.18
CA GLY A 80 4.99 -13.60 -2.10
C GLY A 80 4.05 -12.90 -1.13
N ASP A 81 4.53 -11.88 -0.40
CA ASP A 81 3.67 -11.15 0.53
C ASP A 81 2.55 -10.41 -0.21
N GLU A 82 1.40 -10.35 0.44
CA GLU A 82 0.25 -9.61 -0.05
C GLU A 82 0.00 -8.39 0.81
N VAL A 83 -0.10 -7.22 0.18
CA VAL A 83 -0.35 -5.96 0.87
C VAL A 83 -1.72 -5.44 0.47
N TYR A 84 -2.56 -5.17 1.46
CA TYR A 84 -3.89 -4.58 1.28
C TYR A 84 -3.93 -3.20 1.86
N ILE A 85 -4.54 -2.27 1.12
CA ILE A 85 -4.87 -0.95 1.65
C ILE A 85 -6.37 -0.88 1.81
N LEU A 86 -6.84 -0.56 3.01
CA LEU A 86 -8.27 -0.42 3.28
C LEU A 86 -8.54 0.90 3.99
N PRO A 87 -9.46 1.74 3.47
CA PRO A 87 -9.86 2.94 4.19
C PRO A 87 -10.68 2.55 5.41
N ALA A 88 -10.43 3.21 6.53
CA ALA A 88 -11.25 3.04 7.72
C ALA A 88 -12.53 3.86 7.56
N VAL A 89 -13.65 3.31 7.97
CA VAL A 89 -14.94 3.99 7.94
C VAL A 89 -15.41 4.33 9.32
#